data_1dfea68f84814ab2fe7f8869eb7b9f75
#
_entry.id   1dfea68f84814ab2fe7f8869eb7b9f75
#
_cell.length_a   1.000
_cell.length_b   1.000
_cell.length_c   1.000
_cell.angle_alpha   90.00
_cell.angle_beta   90.00
_cell.angle_gamma   90.00
#
_symmetry.space_group_name_H-M   'P 1'
#
loop_
_entity.id
_entity.type
_entity.pdbx_description
1 polymer ?
#
loop_
_entity_poly.entity_id
_entity_poly.type
_entity_poly.pdbx_seq_one_letter_code
_entity_poly.pdbx_strand_id
1 'polypeptide(L)'
;MQQFKQFAMLCALAAVCGGAAHADRLWLIGEALPYGWDTDKATALLSLPDDNTLFTGTVFLKGGQDFKFMTVPEWGNEEYGAAPDAALNDGKITLAKGTDDTGYGKIQVAEDANYYITVDTESLIATIEKSAYQESPVTLCSLFLVGDATPGGWDVMNGTPLYQEKDNPCVLTASGIDLVKGTFKIATALKGACSWNPEYWYFRDADNSGKIALNQEGDLQWAIEEAGAYTVTVDVKDNTISITKKGTVGIESVLSNDDCEADYSALTGVKVENPVNGIFICKKGSKTEKVILRK
;
A
#
# COMPACT_ATOMS: atom_id res chain seq x y z
N MET A 1 24.42 -3.51 -34.03
CA MET A 1 24.68 -3.06 -32.64
C MET A 1 23.47 -2.28 -32.17
N GLN A 2 22.49 -2.97 -31.58
CA GLN A 2 21.31 -2.37 -30.97
C GLN A 2 21.56 -2.27 -29.47
N GLN A 3 21.55 -1.04 -28.97
CA GLN A 3 21.72 -0.79 -27.52
C GLN A 3 20.43 -1.18 -26.79
N PHE A 4 20.52 -2.16 -25.92
CA PHE A 4 19.52 -2.45 -24.89
C PHE A 4 19.47 -1.28 -23.93
N LYS A 5 18.39 -0.50 -23.96
CA LYS A 5 18.04 0.44 -22.90
C LYS A 5 17.46 -0.38 -21.75
N GLN A 6 18.29 -0.62 -20.72
CA GLN A 6 17.80 -1.08 -19.42
C GLN A 6 16.91 0.04 -18.84
N PHE A 7 15.62 -0.22 -18.78
CA PHE A 7 14.72 0.56 -17.93
C PHE A 7 14.96 0.14 -16.48
N ALA A 8 15.83 0.86 -15.81
CA ALA A 8 15.87 0.85 -14.35
C ALA A 8 14.64 1.64 -13.89
N MET A 9 13.58 0.93 -13.51
CA MET A 9 12.40 1.51 -12.85
C MET A 9 12.83 1.89 -11.43
N LEU A 10 13.28 3.13 -11.29
CA LEU A 10 13.59 3.76 -10.01
C LEU A 10 12.24 4.07 -9.35
N CYS A 11 11.82 3.27 -8.37
CA CYS A 11 10.71 3.64 -7.50
C CYS A 11 11.15 4.85 -6.66
N ALA A 12 10.96 6.05 -7.23
CA ALA A 12 10.97 7.27 -6.48
C ALA A 12 9.70 7.28 -5.63
N LEU A 13 9.85 7.17 -4.32
CA LEU A 13 8.80 7.48 -3.37
C LEU A 13 8.49 8.98 -3.49
N ALA A 14 7.63 9.34 -4.43
CA ALA A 14 7.16 10.70 -4.57
C ALA A 14 6.29 11.02 -3.35
N ALA A 15 6.70 12.01 -2.58
CA ALA A 15 5.85 12.62 -1.57
C ALA A 15 4.64 13.25 -2.28
N VAL A 16 3.53 12.53 -2.36
CA VAL A 16 2.27 13.05 -2.87
C VAL A 16 1.72 14.04 -1.84
N CYS A 17 1.65 15.29 -2.22
CA CYS A 17 0.91 16.31 -1.51
C CYS A 17 -0.58 15.97 -1.53
N GLY A 18 -1.16 15.80 -0.35
CA GLY A 18 -2.55 15.90 0.06
C GLY A 18 -3.65 15.81 -1.00
N GLY A 19 -3.99 14.59 -1.42
CA GLY A 19 -5.29 14.22 -1.96
C GLY A 19 -5.64 12.86 -1.37
N ALA A 20 -6.91 12.61 -1.08
CA ALA A 20 -7.34 11.29 -0.69
C ALA A 20 -6.94 10.32 -1.81
N ALA A 21 -5.95 9.45 -1.56
CA ALA A 21 -5.55 8.45 -2.52
C ALA A 21 -6.68 7.43 -2.63
N HIS A 22 -7.50 7.57 -3.65
CA HIS A 22 -8.44 6.54 -4.06
C HIS A 22 -7.67 5.59 -4.98
N ALA A 23 -7.61 4.31 -4.65
CA ALA A 23 -7.04 3.30 -5.51
C ALA A 23 -8.17 2.48 -6.15
N ASP A 24 -8.14 2.38 -7.47
CA ASP A 24 -8.99 1.42 -8.17
C ASP A 24 -8.56 0.00 -7.85
N ARG A 25 -9.48 -0.94 -7.97
CA ARG A 25 -9.30 -2.34 -7.58
C ARG A 25 -9.47 -3.24 -8.79
N LEU A 26 -8.54 -4.16 -8.98
CA LEU A 26 -8.68 -5.28 -9.90
C LEU A 26 -8.66 -6.57 -9.08
N TRP A 27 -9.73 -7.34 -9.16
CA TRP A 27 -9.95 -8.48 -8.27
C TRP A 27 -9.38 -9.76 -8.85
N LEU A 28 -8.71 -10.56 -8.00
CA LEU A 28 -8.25 -11.91 -8.35
C LEU A 28 -9.18 -12.95 -7.75
N ILE A 29 -9.47 -13.97 -8.54
CA ILE A 29 -10.32 -15.11 -8.16
C ILE A 29 -9.83 -16.36 -8.90
N GLY A 30 -9.94 -17.51 -8.27
CA GLY A 30 -9.58 -18.79 -8.88
C GLY A 30 -9.06 -19.83 -7.92
N GLU A 31 -8.98 -21.08 -8.34
CA GLU A 31 -8.50 -22.21 -7.53
C GLU A 31 -7.03 -22.03 -7.09
N ALA A 32 -6.27 -21.22 -7.85
CA ALA A 32 -4.91 -20.86 -7.48
C ALA A 32 -4.84 -20.05 -6.17
N LEU A 33 -5.92 -19.37 -5.77
CA LEU A 33 -6.00 -18.56 -4.55
C LEU A 33 -6.56 -19.37 -3.38
N PRO A 34 -6.34 -18.93 -2.12
CA PRO A 34 -6.76 -19.67 -0.93
C PRO A 34 -8.26 -19.95 -0.85
N TYR A 35 -9.08 -19.09 -1.43
CA TYR A 35 -10.55 -19.13 -1.32
C TYR A 35 -11.25 -19.58 -2.61
N GLY A 36 -10.49 -19.99 -3.63
CA GLY A 36 -11.04 -20.52 -4.87
C GLY A 36 -11.90 -19.50 -5.63
N TRP A 37 -13.07 -19.96 -6.09
CA TRP A 37 -14.01 -19.15 -6.89
C TRP A 37 -15.07 -18.41 -6.07
N ASP A 38 -14.82 -18.19 -4.77
CA ASP A 38 -15.72 -17.44 -3.90
C ASP A 38 -15.54 -15.92 -4.12
N THR A 39 -16.53 -15.28 -4.76
CA THR A 39 -16.47 -13.85 -5.08
C THR A 39 -16.41 -12.95 -3.85
N ASP A 40 -16.98 -13.35 -2.72
CA ASP A 40 -16.93 -12.58 -1.48
C ASP A 40 -15.51 -12.58 -0.86
N LYS A 41 -14.69 -13.54 -1.28
CA LYS A 41 -13.29 -13.70 -0.86
C LYS A 41 -12.28 -13.40 -1.97
N ALA A 42 -12.73 -12.83 -3.09
CA ALA A 42 -11.84 -12.29 -4.10
C ALA A 42 -10.94 -11.21 -3.49
N THR A 43 -9.63 -11.26 -3.75
CA THR A 43 -8.66 -10.27 -3.26
C THR A 43 -8.33 -9.23 -4.33
N ALA A 44 -8.09 -7.99 -3.93
CA ALA A 44 -7.85 -6.90 -4.88
C ALA A 44 -6.36 -6.56 -5.01
N LEU A 45 -5.87 -6.50 -6.26
CA LEU A 45 -4.74 -5.68 -6.63
C LEU A 45 -5.16 -4.21 -6.62
N LEU A 46 -4.26 -3.32 -6.26
CA LEU A 46 -4.52 -1.88 -6.27
C LEU A 46 -3.85 -1.21 -7.45
N SER A 47 -4.54 -0.21 -8.02
CA SER A 47 -3.91 0.69 -8.97
C SER A 47 -2.80 1.51 -8.31
N LEU A 48 -1.81 1.91 -9.10
CA LEU A 48 -0.81 2.86 -8.61
C LEU A 48 -1.46 4.24 -8.38
N PRO A 49 -0.95 5.03 -7.42
CA PRO A 49 -1.52 6.36 -7.13
C PRO A 49 -1.56 7.32 -8.33
N ASP A 50 -0.61 7.19 -9.25
CA ASP A 50 -0.45 8.06 -10.41
C ASP A 50 -0.86 7.38 -11.74
N ASP A 51 -1.33 6.12 -11.69
CA ASP A 51 -1.71 5.34 -12.86
C ASP A 51 -2.83 4.35 -12.50
N ASN A 52 -4.06 4.69 -12.86
CA ASN A 52 -5.24 3.87 -12.58
C ASN A 52 -5.42 2.70 -13.56
N THR A 53 -4.55 2.52 -14.53
CA THR A 53 -4.55 1.38 -15.47
C THR A 53 -3.56 0.29 -15.07
N LEU A 54 -2.62 0.60 -14.19
CA LEU A 54 -1.57 -0.29 -13.74
C LEU A 54 -1.84 -0.79 -12.32
N PHE A 55 -2.20 -2.06 -12.17
CA PHE A 55 -2.53 -2.71 -10.90
C PHE A 55 -1.39 -3.59 -10.43
N THR A 56 -1.11 -3.56 -9.13
CA THR A 56 -0.01 -4.36 -8.57
C THR A 56 -0.36 -5.00 -7.24
N GLY A 57 0.33 -6.10 -6.91
CA GLY A 57 0.27 -6.73 -5.61
C GLY A 57 1.00 -8.07 -5.59
N THR A 58 1.33 -8.53 -4.39
CA THR A 58 1.91 -9.85 -4.16
C THR A 58 0.87 -10.77 -3.54
N VAL A 59 0.73 -11.97 -4.06
CA VAL A 59 -0.19 -12.98 -3.54
C VAL A 59 0.38 -14.38 -3.75
N PHE A 60 0.02 -15.29 -2.84
CA PHE A 60 0.33 -16.71 -3.01
C PHE A 60 -0.60 -17.34 -4.05
N LEU A 61 0.01 -18.03 -5.03
CA LEU A 61 -0.72 -18.82 -6.04
C LEU A 61 -0.26 -20.28 -5.98
N LYS A 62 -1.22 -21.18 -6.08
CA LYS A 62 -0.98 -22.63 -6.25
C LYS A 62 -0.64 -22.94 -7.70
N GLY A 63 0.41 -23.69 -7.91
CA GLY A 63 0.83 -24.16 -9.23
C GLY A 63 -0.18 -25.08 -9.89
N GLY A 64 -0.33 -24.95 -11.20
CA GLY A 64 -1.24 -25.78 -12.00
C GLY A 64 -2.74 -25.53 -11.74
N GLN A 65 -3.08 -24.51 -10.98
CA GLN A 65 -4.46 -24.14 -10.70
C GLN A 65 -4.84 -22.86 -11.45
N ASP A 66 -6.12 -22.73 -11.78
CA ASP A 66 -6.66 -21.63 -12.57
C ASP A 66 -6.95 -20.39 -11.75
N PHE A 67 -6.70 -19.21 -12.34
CA PHE A 67 -7.17 -17.91 -11.85
C PHE A 67 -7.43 -16.94 -13.00
N LYS A 68 -8.12 -15.85 -12.67
CA LYS A 68 -8.42 -14.72 -13.56
C LYS A 68 -8.56 -13.42 -12.78
N PHE A 69 -8.71 -12.32 -13.51
CA PHE A 69 -9.00 -11.02 -12.93
C PHE A 69 -10.44 -10.61 -13.25
N MET A 70 -11.05 -9.82 -12.37
CA MET A 70 -12.40 -9.28 -12.51
C MET A 70 -12.38 -7.78 -12.23
N THR A 71 -13.10 -7.00 -13.03
CA THR A 71 -13.28 -5.56 -12.77
C THR A 71 -14.21 -5.32 -11.58
N VAL A 72 -15.21 -6.18 -11.42
CA VAL A 72 -16.14 -6.24 -10.29
C VAL A 72 -16.20 -7.68 -9.81
N PRO A 73 -16.08 -7.97 -8.51
CA PRO A 73 -16.06 -9.35 -8.00
C PRO A 73 -17.49 -9.94 -7.94
N GLU A 74 -18.16 -9.93 -9.06
CA GLU A 74 -19.51 -10.47 -9.29
C GLU A 74 -19.56 -11.07 -10.68
N TRP A 75 -20.18 -12.26 -10.80
CA TRP A 75 -20.33 -12.93 -12.08
C TRP A 75 -21.14 -12.09 -13.07
N GLY A 76 -20.85 -12.23 -14.37
CA GLY A 76 -21.54 -11.49 -15.42
C GLY A 76 -20.95 -10.10 -15.72
N ASN A 77 -19.87 -9.71 -15.07
CA ASN A 77 -19.14 -8.46 -15.34
C ASN A 77 -17.91 -8.69 -16.23
N GLU A 78 -17.23 -7.63 -16.63
CA GLU A 78 -15.99 -7.71 -17.42
C GLU A 78 -14.90 -8.40 -16.61
N GLU A 79 -14.21 -9.32 -17.25
CA GLU A 79 -13.14 -10.15 -16.71
C GLU A 79 -11.94 -10.13 -17.64
N TYR A 80 -10.76 -10.44 -17.09
CA TYR A 80 -9.52 -10.59 -17.84
C TYR A 80 -8.93 -11.96 -17.56
N GLY A 81 -8.55 -12.65 -18.61
CA GLY A 81 -7.79 -13.90 -18.55
C GLY A 81 -6.78 -13.97 -19.69
N ALA A 82 -6.18 -15.13 -19.90
CA ALA A 82 -5.25 -15.33 -20.99
C ALA A 82 -5.92 -15.08 -22.35
N ALA A 83 -5.30 -14.31 -23.24
CA ALA A 83 -5.78 -14.19 -24.60
C ALA A 83 -5.78 -15.58 -25.30
N PRO A 84 -6.62 -15.82 -26.32
CA PRO A 84 -6.58 -17.07 -27.04
C PRO A 84 -5.15 -17.41 -27.49
N ASP A 85 -4.74 -18.66 -27.28
CA ASP A 85 -3.40 -19.19 -27.55
C ASP A 85 -2.25 -18.52 -26.79
N ALA A 86 -2.51 -17.58 -25.84
CA ALA A 86 -1.49 -17.03 -24.96
C ALA A 86 -1.18 -17.96 -23.82
N ALA A 87 0.11 -18.07 -23.48
CA ALA A 87 0.60 -18.77 -22.31
C ALA A 87 1.54 -17.84 -21.53
N LEU A 88 1.64 -18.07 -20.21
CA LEU A 88 2.62 -17.39 -19.38
C LEU A 88 4.02 -17.80 -19.82
N ASN A 89 4.79 -16.85 -20.37
CA ASN A 89 6.14 -17.05 -20.85
C ASN A 89 7.06 -15.95 -20.30
N ASP A 90 8.19 -16.34 -19.70
CA ASP A 90 9.12 -15.43 -19.05
C ASP A 90 8.42 -14.41 -18.11
N GLY A 91 7.45 -14.90 -17.35
CA GLY A 91 6.68 -14.09 -16.40
C GLY A 91 5.66 -13.14 -17.05
N LYS A 92 5.41 -13.22 -18.36
CA LYS A 92 4.45 -12.34 -19.06
C LYS A 92 3.37 -13.12 -19.77
N ILE A 93 2.18 -12.54 -19.79
CA ILE A 93 1.04 -13.08 -20.53
C ILE A 93 0.21 -11.94 -21.13
N THR A 94 -0.22 -12.12 -22.38
CA THR A 94 -1.21 -11.24 -23.02
C THR A 94 -2.59 -11.61 -22.51
N LEU A 95 -3.36 -10.59 -22.12
CA LEU A 95 -4.71 -10.74 -21.63
C LEU A 95 -5.75 -10.50 -22.73
N ALA A 96 -6.92 -11.08 -22.53
CA ALA A 96 -8.12 -10.74 -23.28
C ALA A 96 -9.26 -10.43 -22.29
N LYS A 97 -10.16 -9.57 -22.73
CA LYS A 97 -11.40 -9.25 -22.03
C LYS A 97 -12.50 -10.20 -22.43
N GLY A 98 -13.36 -10.48 -21.49
CA GLY A 98 -14.54 -11.32 -21.74
C GLY A 98 -15.55 -11.21 -20.61
N THR A 99 -16.57 -12.05 -20.69
CA THR A 99 -17.62 -12.14 -19.68
C THR A 99 -18.07 -13.60 -19.57
N ASP A 100 -18.34 -14.07 -18.38
CA ASP A 100 -18.83 -15.44 -18.15
C ASP A 100 -17.98 -16.53 -18.80
N ASP A 101 -16.64 -16.43 -18.62
CA ASP A 101 -15.64 -17.36 -19.16
C ASP A 101 -15.62 -17.44 -20.71
N THR A 102 -16.10 -16.43 -21.40
CA THR A 102 -16.05 -16.34 -22.87
C THR A 102 -15.07 -15.29 -23.34
N GLY A 103 -14.34 -15.57 -24.42
CA GLY A 103 -13.40 -14.64 -25.04
C GLY A 103 -11.98 -14.66 -24.46
N TYR A 104 -11.71 -15.42 -23.41
CA TYR A 104 -10.39 -15.58 -22.78
C TYR A 104 -10.23 -16.99 -22.19
N GLY A 105 -8.96 -17.35 -21.90
CA GLY A 105 -8.58 -18.54 -21.14
C GLY A 105 -8.28 -18.23 -19.68
N LYS A 106 -8.10 -19.25 -18.85
CA LYS A 106 -7.61 -19.11 -17.50
C LYS A 106 -6.09 -18.94 -17.50
N ILE A 107 -5.57 -18.36 -16.43
CA ILE A 107 -4.12 -18.19 -16.20
C ILE A 107 -3.68 -19.21 -15.17
N GLN A 108 -2.50 -19.80 -15.37
CA GLN A 108 -1.88 -20.72 -14.43
C GLN A 108 -0.42 -20.33 -14.21
N VAL A 109 0.10 -20.58 -13.01
CA VAL A 109 1.53 -20.57 -12.69
C VAL A 109 2.05 -22.01 -12.56
N ALA A 110 3.36 -22.21 -12.73
CA ALA A 110 3.91 -23.55 -12.75
C ALA A 110 4.06 -24.20 -11.37
N GLU A 111 4.26 -23.41 -10.32
CA GLU A 111 4.57 -23.89 -8.98
C GLU A 111 3.89 -23.05 -7.88
N ASP A 112 3.75 -23.62 -6.70
CA ASP A 112 3.28 -22.96 -5.50
C ASP A 112 4.31 -21.91 -5.05
N ALA A 113 3.94 -20.63 -5.06
CA ALA A 113 4.80 -19.56 -4.57
C ALA A 113 4.02 -18.26 -4.34
N ASN A 114 4.65 -17.29 -3.68
CA ASN A 114 4.21 -15.90 -3.72
C ASN A 114 4.65 -15.28 -5.04
N TYR A 115 3.72 -14.65 -5.75
CA TYR A 115 3.97 -13.97 -7.01
C TYR A 115 3.68 -12.48 -6.89
N TYR A 116 4.61 -11.65 -7.36
CA TYR A 116 4.36 -10.24 -7.61
C TYR A 116 3.69 -10.13 -8.97
N ILE A 117 2.49 -9.57 -8.96
CA ILE A 117 1.65 -9.44 -10.15
C ILE A 117 1.55 -7.96 -10.50
N THR A 118 1.74 -7.66 -11.78
CA THR A 118 1.45 -6.37 -12.37
C THR A 118 0.50 -6.57 -13.54
N VAL A 119 -0.61 -5.84 -13.57
CA VAL A 119 -1.59 -5.89 -14.67
C VAL A 119 -1.74 -4.50 -15.26
N ASP A 120 -1.40 -4.36 -16.52
CA ASP A 120 -1.68 -3.17 -17.31
C ASP A 120 -2.94 -3.44 -18.14
N THR A 121 -4.03 -2.78 -17.76
CA THR A 121 -5.34 -2.96 -18.39
C THR A 121 -5.50 -2.18 -19.68
N GLU A 122 -4.59 -1.25 -19.99
CA GLU A 122 -4.55 -0.52 -21.25
C GLU A 122 -3.85 -1.34 -22.34
N SER A 123 -2.64 -1.86 -22.04
CA SER A 123 -1.89 -2.70 -22.96
C SER A 123 -2.35 -4.15 -22.98
N LEU A 124 -3.21 -4.56 -22.04
CA LEU A 124 -3.67 -5.95 -21.84
C LEU A 124 -2.49 -6.92 -21.63
N ILE A 125 -1.56 -6.54 -20.77
CA ILE A 125 -0.42 -7.38 -20.39
C ILE A 125 -0.40 -7.57 -18.87
N ALA A 126 -0.28 -8.82 -18.43
CA ALA A 126 0.08 -9.12 -17.05
C ALA A 126 1.52 -9.61 -16.97
N THR A 127 2.23 -9.15 -15.94
CA THR A 127 3.52 -9.68 -15.52
C THR A 127 3.32 -10.41 -14.20
N ILE A 128 3.74 -11.67 -14.11
CA ILE A 128 3.53 -12.56 -12.97
C ILE A 128 4.89 -13.18 -12.65
N GLU A 129 5.59 -12.58 -11.71
CA GLU A 129 6.95 -12.96 -11.35
C GLU A 129 7.01 -13.53 -9.94
N LYS A 130 7.80 -14.58 -9.73
CA LYS A 130 7.99 -15.11 -8.39
C LYS A 130 8.59 -14.04 -7.49
N SER A 131 7.89 -13.73 -6.39
CA SER A 131 8.35 -12.75 -5.40
C SER A 131 9.65 -13.20 -4.74
N ALA A 132 10.49 -12.26 -4.35
CA ALA A 132 11.64 -12.56 -3.49
C ALA A 132 11.21 -13.06 -2.09
N TYR A 133 10.04 -12.64 -1.62
CA TYR A 133 9.48 -13.07 -0.34
C TYR A 133 8.78 -14.41 -0.47
N GLN A 134 9.30 -15.45 0.20
CA GLN A 134 8.76 -16.81 0.21
C GLN A 134 8.65 -17.40 1.63
N GLU A 135 8.74 -16.57 2.67
CA GLU A 135 8.76 -17.05 4.07
C GLU A 135 7.40 -17.59 4.53
N SER A 136 6.31 -17.00 4.02
CA SER A 136 4.94 -17.44 4.30
C SER A 136 4.02 -17.09 3.13
N PRO A 137 2.89 -17.84 2.94
CA PRO A 137 1.91 -17.50 1.92
C PRO A 137 1.29 -16.12 2.18
N VAL A 138 1.30 -15.25 1.17
CA VAL A 138 0.65 -13.95 1.19
C VAL A 138 -0.80 -14.12 0.71
N THR A 139 -1.77 -13.88 1.58
CA THR A 139 -3.19 -14.15 1.30
C THR A 139 -4.00 -12.89 0.96
N LEU A 140 -3.45 -11.71 1.25
CA LEU A 140 -4.11 -10.42 1.01
C LEU A 140 -3.16 -9.48 0.26
N CYS A 141 -3.61 -8.91 -0.86
CA CYS A 141 -2.82 -7.98 -1.65
C CYS A 141 -2.89 -6.54 -1.11
N SER A 142 -3.89 -6.20 -0.30
CA SER A 142 -4.08 -4.85 0.21
C SER A 142 -5.01 -4.82 1.42
N LEU A 143 -4.99 -3.70 2.13
CA LEU A 143 -5.87 -3.36 3.24
C LEU A 143 -6.38 -1.93 3.07
N PHE A 144 -7.44 -1.56 3.78
CA PHE A 144 -8.01 -0.21 3.72
C PHE A 144 -8.32 0.33 5.11
N LEU A 145 -7.93 1.57 5.39
CA LEU A 145 -8.40 2.30 6.56
C LEU A 145 -9.80 2.84 6.26
N VAL A 146 -10.75 2.57 7.14
CA VAL A 146 -12.16 2.96 7.01
C VAL A 146 -12.65 3.53 8.33
N GLY A 147 -13.16 4.74 8.32
CA GLY A 147 -13.63 5.41 9.53
C GLY A 147 -13.71 6.91 9.39
N ASP A 148 -14.36 7.58 10.31
CA ASP A 148 -14.55 9.04 10.30
C ASP A 148 -13.23 9.82 10.48
N ALA A 149 -12.16 9.17 10.92
CA ALA A 149 -10.82 9.74 10.90
C ALA A 149 -10.19 9.78 9.50
N THR A 150 -10.71 9.02 8.53
CA THR A 150 -10.13 8.89 7.19
C THR A 150 -10.86 9.74 6.15
N PRO A 151 -10.22 10.12 5.03
CA PRO A 151 -10.87 10.90 3.96
C PRO A 151 -12.12 10.25 3.39
N GLY A 152 -12.17 8.92 3.28
CA GLY A 152 -13.31 8.15 2.75
C GLY A 152 -14.42 7.92 3.77
N GLY A 153 -14.24 8.27 5.04
CA GLY A 153 -15.22 8.01 6.09
C GLY A 153 -15.52 6.52 6.28
N TRP A 154 -16.76 6.21 6.64
CA TRP A 154 -17.24 4.83 6.83
C TRP A 154 -17.70 4.17 5.51
N ASP A 155 -17.06 4.48 4.39
CA ASP A 155 -17.31 3.84 3.10
C ASP A 155 -16.13 2.93 2.73
N VAL A 156 -16.37 1.61 2.72
CA VAL A 156 -15.35 0.60 2.41
C VAL A 156 -14.80 0.76 0.98
N MET A 157 -15.66 1.18 0.04
CA MET A 157 -15.24 1.37 -1.36
C MET A 157 -14.33 2.59 -1.52
N ASN A 158 -14.48 3.60 -0.65
CA ASN A 158 -13.65 4.78 -0.57
C ASN A 158 -12.59 4.72 0.56
N GLY A 159 -12.33 3.52 1.11
CA GLY A 159 -11.31 3.32 2.14
C GLY A 159 -9.93 3.76 1.67
N THR A 160 -9.15 4.31 2.60
CA THR A 160 -7.76 4.72 2.33
C THR A 160 -6.87 3.49 2.17
N PRO A 161 -6.22 3.28 1.01
CA PRO A 161 -5.46 2.07 0.74
C PRO A 161 -4.15 2.01 1.53
N LEU A 162 -3.79 0.80 1.97
CA LEU A 162 -2.45 0.45 2.39
C LEU A 162 -1.83 -0.44 1.31
N TYR A 163 -0.67 -0.05 0.81
CA TYR A 163 0.06 -0.77 -0.21
C TYR A 163 1.09 -1.70 0.43
N GLN A 164 1.27 -2.86 -0.17
CA GLN A 164 2.31 -3.81 0.23
C GLN A 164 3.70 -3.25 0.01
N GLU A 165 4.62 -3.53 0.94
CA GLU A 165 6.04 -3.31 0.71
C GLU A 165 6.59 -4.41 -0.21
N LYS A 166 7.36 -4.03 -1.23
CA LYS A 166 7.84 -4.95 -2.27
C LYS A 166 8.67 -6.11 -1.71
N ASP A 167 9.54 -5.80 -0.75
CA ASP A 167 10.48 -6.80 -0.20
C ASP A 167 9.86 -7.61 0.96
N ASN A 168 8.79 -7.09 1.58
CA ASN A 168 8.00 -7.78 2.59
C ASN A 168 6.51 -7.50 2.42
N PRO A 169 5.80 -8.26 1.59
CA PRO A 169 4.38 -8.02 1.28
C PRO A 169 3.43 -8.29 2.45
N CYS A 170 3.92 -8.82 3.58
CA CYS A 170 3.15 -8.88 4.82
C CYS A 170 3.07 -7.54 5.55
N VAL A 171 3.94 -6.59 5.19
CA VAL A 171 3.91 -5.20 5.68
C VAL A 171 3.19 -4.33 4.66
N LEU A 172 2.13 -3.65 5.11
CA LEU A 172 1.33 -2.76 4.28
C LEU A 172 1.33 -1.36 4.89
N THR A 173 1.58 -0.36 4.05
CA THR A 173 1.79 1.02 4.51
C THR A 173 0.94 2.01 3.72
N ALA A 174 0.31 2.95 4.45
CA ALA A 174 -0.23 4.19 3.91
C ALA A 174 0.57 5.37 4.46
N SER A 175 1.26 6.10 3.60
CA SER A 175 2.17 7.17 4.00
C SER A 175 1.64 8.55 3.65
N GLY A 176 1.75 9.51 4.59
CA GLY A 176 1.39 10.91 4.36
C GLY A 176 -0.11 11.13 4.18
N ILE A 177 -0.92 10.25 4.73
CA ILE A 177 -2.38 10.37 4.69
C ILE A 177 -2.89 11.42 5.66
N ASP A 178 -3.81 12.27 5.23
CA ASP A 178 -4.43 13.27 6.09
C ASP A 178 -5.53 12.60 6.92
N LEU A 179 -5.26 12.41 8.22
CA LEU A 179 -6.25 11.94 9.18
C LEU A 179 -6.77 13.10 10.01
N VAL A 180 -8.06 13.05 10.36
CA VAL A 180 -8.72 14.01 11.25
C VAL A 180 -9.02 13.36 12.60
N LYS A 181 -9.42 14.16 13.59
CA LYS A 181 -9.89 13.61 14.87
C LYS A 181 -11.11 12.72 14.64
N GLY A 182 -11.03 11.48 15.11
CA GLY A 182 -12.06 10.46 14.88
C GLY A 182 -11.51 9.07 15.11
N THR A 183 -12.15 8.07 14.51
CA THR A 183 -11.76 6.67 14.66
C THR A 183 -11.69 5.97 13.30
N PHE A 184 -10.98 4.84 13.25
CA PHE A 184 -10.97 3.96 12.08
C PHE A 184 -10.79 2.49 12.48
N LYS A 185 -11.15 1.62 11.55
CA LYS A 185 -10.82 0.19 11.51
C LYS A 185 -10.09 -0.13 10.20
N ILE A 186 -9.66 -1.37 10.07
CA ILE A 186 -8.98 -1.84 8.87
C ILE A 186 -9.82 -2.91 8.21
N ALA A 187 -10.30 -2.63 6.98
CA ALA A 187 -10.95 -3.61 6.14
C ALA A 187 -9.89 -4.43 5.37
N THR A 188 -10.10 -5.74 5.26
CA THR A 188 -9.36 -6.54 4.29
C THR A 188 -9.74 -6.12 2.86
N ALA A 189 -8.90 -6.42 1.88
CA ALA A 189 -9.22 -6.19 0.47
C ALA A 189 -10.19 -7.22 -0.11
N LEU A 190 -10.80 -8.06 0.72
CA LEU A 190 -11.81 -9.01 0.27
C LEU A 190 -13.15 -8.29 0.08
N LYS A 191 -13.91 -8.69 -0.96
CA LYS A 191 -15.23 -8.10 -1.24
C LYS A 191 -16.17 -8.17 -0.03
N GLY A 192 -16.14 -9.29 0.70
CA GLY A 192 -16.97 -9.50 1.88
C GLY A 192 -16.83 -8.42 2.97
N ALA A 193 -15.72 -7.64 2.97
CA ALA A 193 -15.58 -6.51 3.87
C ALA A 193 -16.66 -5.42 3.63
N CYS A 194 -17.16 -5.30 2.40
CA CYS A 194 -18.25 -4.37 2.06
C CYS A 194 -19.58 -4.70 2.72
N SER A 195 -19.76 -5.93 3.18
CA SER A 195 -20.96 -6.37 3.93
C SER A 195 -20.90 -6.08 5.42
N TRP A 196 -19.79 -5.49 5.91
CA TRP A 196 -19.53 -5.22 7.33
C TRP A 196 -19.45 -6.49 8.18
N ASN A 197 -19.30 -7.67 7.58
CA ASN A 197 -19.11 -8.90 8.32
C ASN A 197 -17.74 -8.87 9.03
N PRO A 198 -17.70 -9.02 10.38
CA PRO A 198 -16.48 -8.91 11.18
C PRO A 198 -15.33 -9.83 10.72
N GLU A 199 -15.62 -10.95 10.08
CA GLU A 199 -14.58 -11.88 9.59
C GLU A 199 -13.64 -11.27 8.55
N TYR A 200 -14.01 -10.13 7.93
CA TYR A 200 -13.22 -9.41 6.92
C TYR A 200 -12.58 -8.13 7.46
N TRP A 201 -12.56 -7.97 8.79
CA TRP A 201 -12.06 -6.75 9.43
C TRP A 201 -11.01 -7.04 10.49
N TYR A 202 -9.97 -6.21 10.50
CA TYR A 202 -9.05 -6.09 11.63
C TYR A 202 -9.54 -4.98 12.56
N PHE A 203 -9.59 -5.33 13.83
CA PHE A 203 -9.95 -4.45 14.94
C PHE A 203 -8.71 -4.17 15.77
N ARG A 204 -8.76 -3.11 16.57
CA ARG A 204 -7.76 -2.87 17.60
C ARG A 204 -7.85 -3.98 18.64
N ASP A 205 -6.71 -4.55 18.99
CA ASP A 205 -6.66 -5.50 20.09
C ASP A 205 -7.09 -4.84 21.40
N ALA A 206 -7.82 -5.56 22.25
CA ALA A 206 -8.41 -5.02 23.48
C ALA A 206 -7.34 -4.58 24.49
N ASP A 207 -6.27 -5.34 24.60
CA ASP A 207 -5.23 -5.17 25.60
C ASP A 207 -4.02 -4.38 25.09
N ASN A 208 -3.86 -4.29 23.75
CA ASN A 208 -2.70 -3.65 23.12
C ASN A 208 -3.08 -2.89 21.85
N SER A 209 -3.06 -1.56 21.91
CA SER A 209 -3.37 -0.70 20.77
C SER A 209 -2.37 -0.80 19.60
N GLY A 210 -1.19 -1.34 19.82
CA GLY A 210 -0.18 -1.64 18.79
C GLY A 210 -0.38 -3.00 18.12
N LYS A 211 -1.47 -3.71 18.41
CA LYS A 211 -1.82 -5.00 17.81
C LYS A 211 -3.12 -4.91 17.03
N ILE A 212 -3.21 -5.72 15.97
CA ILE A 212 -4.42 -5.96 15.19
C ILE A 212 -4.99 -7.33 15.55
N ALA A 213 -6.31 -7.44 15.50
CA ALA A 213 -7.02 -8.71 15.69
C ALA A 213 -8.09 -8.87 14.62
N LEU A 214 -8.01 -9.95 13.84
CA LEU A 214 -9.02 -10.28 12.84
C LEU A 214 -10.25 -10.86 13.53
N ASN A 215 -11.46 -10.47 13.10
CA ASN A 215 -12.73 -11.02 13.59
C ASN A 215 -12.90 -10.92 15.12
N GLN A 216 -12.52 -9.78 15.70
CA GLN A 216 -12.66 -9.58 17.14
C GLN A 216 -14.05 -9.02 17.51
N GLU A 217 -14.63 -9.52 18.59
CA GLU A 217 -15.85 -8.95 19.18
C GLU A 217 -15.60 -7.56 19.77
N GLY A 218 -16.64 -6.73 19.83
CA GLY A 218 -16.63 -5.46 20.57
C GLY A 218 -16.33 -4.21 19.73
N ASP A 219 -16.22 -4.32 18.42
CA ASP A 219 -16.03 -3.19 17.48
C ASP A 219 -14.95 -2.18 17.89
N LEU A 220 -13.80 -2.69 18.34
CA LEU A 220 -12.70 -1.87 18.85
C LEU A 220 -11.98 -1.15 17.69
N GLN A 221 -11.83 0.16 17.83
CA GLN A 221 -11.30 1.06 16.80
C GLN A 221 -10.02 1.75 17.28
N TRP A 222 -9.18 2.19 16.34
CA TRP A 222 -8.08 3.12 16.67
C TRP A 222 -8.59 4.55 16.63
N ALA A 223 -8.20 5.36 17.62
CA ALA A 223 -8.56 6.76 17.73
C ALA A 223 -7.41 7.66 17.23
N ILE A 224 -7.75 8.69 16.47
CA ILE A 224 -6.89 9.80 16.10
C ILE A 224 -7.33 11.01 16.91
N GLU A 225 -6.48 11.49 17.81
CA GLU A 225 -6.80 12.61 18.70
C GLU A 225 -6.56 13.98 18.06
N GLU A 226 -5.62 14.05 17.11
CA GLU A 226 -5.24 15.30 16.45
C GLU A 226 -5.17 15.13 14.94
N ALA A 227 -5.73 16.08 14.20
CA ALA A 227 -5.62 16.12 12.76
C ALA A 227 -4.16 16.29 12.30
N GLY A 228 -3.83 15.73 11.13
CA GLY A 228 -2.50 15.87 10.53
C GLY A 228 -2.19 14.78 9.52
N ALA A 229 -1.01 14.86 8.94
CA ALA A 229 -0.49 13.81 8.07
C ALA A 229 0.08 12.66 8.91
N TYR A 230 -0.30 11.43 8.57
CA TYR A 230 0.11 10.22 9.28
C TYR A 230 0.74 9.21 8.33
N THR A 231 1.55 8.34 8.90
CA THR A 231 1.93 7.06 8.29
C THR A 231 1.33 5.96 9.16
N VAL A 232 0.57 5.07 8.52
CA VAL A 232 0.01 3.87 9.15
C VAL A 232 0.65 2.67 8.49
N THR A 233 1.30 1.82 9.28
CA THR A 233 1.94 0.57 8.83
C THR A 233 1.32 -0.59 9.58
N VAL A 234 0.93 -1.63 8.85
CA VAL A 234 0.34 -2.86 9.37
C VAL A 234 1.22 -4.03 8.94
N ASP A 235 1.63 -4.87 9.88
CA ASP A 235 2.25 -6.16 9.61
C ASP A 235 1.24 -7.27 9.93
N VAL A 236 0.72 -7.92 8.88
CA VAL A 236 -0.28 -8.99 9.03
C VAL A 236 0.31 -10.31 9.49
N LYS A 237 1.63 -10.51 9.36
CA LYS A 237 2.34 -11.70 9.86
C LYS A 237 2.51 -11.63 11.37
N ASP A 238 2.96 -10.48 11.88
CA ASP A 238 3.22 -10.26 13.31
C ASP A 238 2.01 -9.68 14.06
N ASN A 239 0.92 -9.44 13.34
CA ASN A 239 -0.31 -8.82 13.86
C ASN A 239 -0.05 -7.50 14.57
N THR A 240 0.73 -6.62 13.96
CA THR A 240 1.07 -5.31 14.54
C THR A 240 0.59 -4.14 13.68
N ILE A 241 0.39 -3.01 14.34
CA ILE A 241 0.11 -1.72 13.71
C ILE A 241 0.97 -0.62 14.33
N SER A 242 1.46 0.27 13.49
CA SER A 242 2.11 1.52 13.88
C SER A 242 1.38 2.69 13.25
N ILE A 243 1.03 3.70 14.06
CA ILE A 243 0.36 4.92 13.65
C ILE A 243 1.25 6.09 14.06
N THR A 244 1.92 6.69 13.09
CA THR A 244 2.89 7.74 13.35
C THR A 244 2.46 9.05 12.69
N LYS A 245 2.21 10.09 13.49
CA LYS A 245 1.97 11.44 12.96
C LYS A 245 3.25 11.94 12.32
N LYS A 246 3.17 12.33 11.06
CA LYS A 246 4.29 13.00 10.40
C LYS A 246 4.51 14.32 11.13
N GLY A 247 5.66 14.44 11.80
CA GLY A 247 6.02 15.70 12.43
C GLY A 247 5.90 16.79 11.38
N THR A 248 5.16 17.85 11.68
CA THR A 248 5.41 19.09 10.99
C THR A 248 6.92 19.27 11.13
N VAL A 249 7.63 19.43 10.00
CA VAL A 249 9.01 19.90 10.02
C VAL A 249 8.91 21.36 10.48
N GLY A 250 8.31 21.52 11.64
CA GLY A 250 8.31 22.75 12.41
C GLY A 250 9.72 22.90 12.93
N ILE A 251 10.18 24.09 12.87
CA ILE A 251 11.39 24.51 13.55
C ILE A 251 11.12 24.28 15.03
N GLU A 252 11.68 23.20 15.57
CA GLU A 252 11.45 22.78 16.95
C GLU A 252 11.97 23.77 17.98
N SER A 253 12.84 24.71 17.57
CA SER A 253 13.30 25.79 18.46
C SER A 253 13.75 27.02 17.67
N VAL A 254 13.33 28.18 18.15
CA VAL A 254 14.01 29.45 17.86
C VAL A 254 15.06 29.62 18.94
N LEU A 255 16.31 29.38 18.59
CA LEU A 255 17.43 29.64 19.53
C LEU A 255 17.85 31.09 19.43
N SER A 256 17.99 31.76 20.57
CA SER A 256 18.73 33.02 20.64
C SER A 256 20.22 32.75 20.38
N ASN A 257 20.94 33.73 19.82
CA ASN A 257 22.35 33.58 19.45
C ASN A 257 23.25 33.17 20.63
N ASP A 258 22.77 33.32 21.87
CA ASP A 258 23.57 33.11 23.08
C ASP A 258 23.62 31.64 23.55
N ASP A 259 22.73 30.75 23.00
CA ASP A 259 22.56 29.38 23.52
C ASP A 259 23.28 28.29 22.70
N CYS A 260 23.96 28.64 21.61
CA CYS A 260 24.52 27.65 20.70
C CYS A 260 26.04 27.86 20.48
N GLU A 261 26.88 27.23 21.30
CA GLU A 261 28.29 26.97 20.90
C GLU A 261 28.32 25.83 19.88
N ALA A 262 28.03 26.10 18.61
CA ALA A 262 27.90 25.08 17.63
C ALA A 262 28.35 25.49 16.23
N ASP A 263 28.68 24.50 15.43
CA ASP A 263 28.95 24.69 14.01
C ASP A 263 27.63 24.88 13.25
N TYR A 264 27.53 25.97 12.51
CA TYR A 264 26.38 26.26 11.66
C TYR A 264 26.70 25.97 10.20
N SER A 265 25.74 25.41 9.50
CA SER A 265 25.80 25.21 8.05
C SER A 265 24.52 25.71 7.40
N ALA A 266 24.64 26.27 6.19
CA ALA A 266 23.49 26.50 5.33
C ALA A 266 22.81 25.18 4.97
N LEU A 267 21.56 25.24 4.49
CA LEU A 267 20.85 24.03 4.03
C LEU A 267 21.55 23.31 2.87
N THR A 268 22.47 23.99 2.20
CA THR A 268 23.35 23.42 1.14
C THR A 268 24.57 22.68 1.69
N GLY A 269 24.74 22.63 3.04
CA GLY A 269 25.88 22.00 3.69
C GLY A 269 27.13 22.91 3.83
N VAL A 270 27.08 24.14 3.35
CA VAL A 270 28.22 25.09 3.46
C VAL A 270 28.29 25.65 4.89
N LYS A 271 29.48 25.58 5.52
CA LYS A 271 29.71 26.12 6.88
C LYS A 271 29.53 27.64 6.89
N VAL A 272 28.84 28.15 7.93
CA VAL A 272 28.53 29.57 8.14
C VAL A 272 29.13 30.01 9.48
N GLU A 273 30.13 30.88 9.46
CA GLU A 273 30.86 31.29 10.68
C GLU A 273 30.09 32.30 11.54
N ASN A 274 29.25 33.16 10.94
CA ASN A 274 28.47 34.18 11.65
C ASN A 274 27.03 34.18 11.16
N PRO A 275 26.22 33.20 11.57
CA PRO A 275 24.82 33.15 11.17
C PRO A 275 24.03 34.26 11.87
N VAL A 276 23.30 35.09 11.11
CA VAL A 276 22.53 36.21 11.67
C VAL A 276 21.02 35.95 11.58
N ASN A 277 20.44 35.98 10.41
CA ASN A 277 19.04 35.72 10.20
C ASN A 277 18.87 34.63 9.15
N GLY A 278 18.07 33.65 9.41
CA GLY A 278 17.82 32.59 8.45
C GLY A 278 17.65 31.22 9.05
N ILE A 279 17.61 30.23 8.17
CA ILE A 279 17.47 28.81 8.52
C ILE A 279 18.82 28.14 8.32
N PHE A 280 19.31 27.48 9.38
CA PHE A 280 20.61 26.82 9.40
C PHE A 280 20.50 25.40 9.96
N ILE A 281 21.50 24.59 9.69
CA ILE A 281 21.75 23.34 10.39
C ILE A 281 22.76 23.63 11.49
N CYS A 282 22.36 23.42 12.74
CA CYS A 282 23.19 23.56 13.91
C CYS A 282 23.67 22.19 14.38
N LYS A 283 24.97 22.01 14.52
CA LYS A 283 25.57 20.78 15.05
C LYS A 283 26.25 21.09 16.38
N LYS A 284 25.75 20.44 17.46
CA LYS A 284 26.30 20.55 18.82
C LYS A 284 26.67 19.15 19.32
N GLY A 285 27.94 18.82 19.30
CA GLY A 285 28.41 17.45 19.59
C GLY A 285 27.88 16.43 18.60
N SER A 286 27.16 15.41 19.09
CA SER A 286 26.52 14.38 18.27
C SER A 286 25.12 14.78 17.77
N LYS A 287 24.52 15.86 18.30
CA LYS A 287 23.18 16.31 17.93
C LYS A 287 23.26 17.28 16.74
N THR A 288 22.41 17.05 15.74
CA THR A 288 22.27 17.93 14.57
C THR A 288 20.80 18.30 14.44
N GLU A 289 20.50 19.59 14.37
CA GLU A 289 19.13 20.10 14.28
C GLU A 289 19.03 21.28 13.34
N LYS A 290 17.84 21.49 12.78
CA LYS A 290 17.51 22.64 11.94
C LYS A 290 17.04 23.78 12.85
N VAL A 291 17.67 24.94 12.76
CA VAL A 291 17.38 26.10 13.60
C VAL A 291 17.04 27.34 12.77
N ILE A 292 16.21 28.22 13.32
CA ILE A 292 16.05 29.58 12.80
C ILE A 292 16.76 30.54 13.76
N LEU A 293 17.63 31.37 13.21
CA LEU A 293 18.19 32.51 13.92
C LEU A 293 17.46 33.80 13.51
N ARG A 294 17.09 34.59 14.51
CA ARG A 294 16.54 35.94 14.33
C ARG A 294 17.29 36.86 15.25
N LYS A 295 17.81 37.97 14.69
CA LYS A 295 18.46 39.02 15.43
C LYS A 295 17.48 40.15 15.74
#